data_8c40cbd33f597050456ed3486f3cc917
#
_entry.id   8c40cbd33f597050456ed3486f3cc917
#
_cell.length_a   1.000
_cell.length_b   1.000
_cell.length_c   1.000
_cell.angle_alpha   90.00
_cell.angle_beta   90.00
_cell.angle_gamma   90.00
#
_symmetry.space_group_name_H-M   'P 1'
#
loop_
_entity.id
_entity.type
_entity.pdbx_description
1 polymer ?
#
loop_
_entity_poly.entity_id
_entity_poly.type
_entity_poly.pdbx_seq_one_letter_code
_entity_poly.pdbx_strand_id
1 'polypeptide(L)'
;MTKENRLTPGGVVLTKIDDQSGEILQGAVFELQNREGETLQTGLTTGEDGKLAIDGLAPGAYQLVETQAPTGYELDATPIEFEIERSQTAVVEXTKENRLTPGGVVLTKIDDQSGEILXGAVFELQNREGETLQTGLTTGEDGKLAIDGLAPGAYQLVETQAPIGYELDATPIEFEIERSQTAVVELTKENRLTPGGVVLTKIDDQSGEILQELFLSYRTEKEKRYKPV
;
A
#
# COMPACT_ATOMS: atom_id res chain seq x y z
N MET A 1 7.32 43.25 -55.65
CA MET A 1 6.35 42.21 -55.16
C MET A 1 7.10 41.26 -54.21
N THR A 2 6.83 41.36 -52.90
CA THR A 2 7.49 40.52 -51.90
C THR A 2 6.58 39.33 -51.56
N LYS A 3 7.08 38.12 -51.72
CA LYS A 3 6.35 36.90 -51.37
C LYS A 3 6.94 36.37 -50.04
N GLU A 4 6.11 36.31 -49.01
CA GLU A 4 6.50 35.77 -47.71
C GLU A 4 6.14 34.28 -47.66
N ASN A 5 7.10 33.46 -47.24
CA ASN A 5 6.89 32.02 -47.00
C ASN A 5 6.73 31.80 -45.49
N ARG A 6 5.69 31.08 -45.14
CA ARG A 6 5.41 30.73 -43.76
C ARG A 6 6.08 29.37 -43.45
N LEU A 7 6.68 29.25 -42.26
CA LEU A 7 7.23 27.98 -41.81
C LEU A 7 6.10 26.96 -41.64
N THR A 8 6.34 25.73 -42.05
CA THR A 8 5.39 24.65 -41.87
C THR A 8 5.33 24.31 -40.38
N PRO A 9 4.15 24.39 -39.75
CA PRO A 9 4.03 24.01 -38.36
C PRO A 9 4.12 22.48 -38.19
N GLY A 10 4.61 22.05 -37.03
CA GLY A 10 4.71 20.65 -36.68
C GLY A 10 3.77 20.30 -35.54
N GLY A 11 3.92 19.10 -35.00
CA GLY A 11 3.12 18.63 -33.87
C GLY A 11 3.87 17.63 -33.00
N VAL A 12 3.32 17.36 -31.83
CA VAL A 12 3.84 16.38 -30.87
C VAL A 12 2.67 15.51 -30.39
N VAL A 13 2.93 14.22 -30.17
CA VAL A 13 2.01 13.31 -29.52
C VAL A 13 2.74 12.69 -28.34
N LEU A 14 2.21 12.91 -27.14
CA LEU A 14 2.69 12.30 -25.91
C LEU A 14 1.81 11.10 -25.59
N THR A 15 2.41 9.94 -25.27
CA THR A 15 1.72 8.77 -24.74
C THR A 15 2.05 8.65 -23.24
N LYS A 16 1.03 8.56 -22.40
CA LYS A 16 1.16 8.41 -20.95
C LYS A 16 0.97 6.97 -20.55
N ILE A 17 1.92 6.41 -19.78
CA ILE A 17 1.90 5.00 -19.38
C ILE A 17 2.29 4.79 -17.91
N ASP A 18 1.90 3.63 -17.36
CA ASP A 18 2.33 3.12 -16.06
C ASP A 18 3.77 2.61 -16.18
N ASP A 19 4.64 2.94 -15.21
CA ASP A 19 6.07 2.64 -15.24
C ASP A 19 6.41 1.15 -15.10
N GLN A 20 5.46 0.34 -14.61
CA GLN A 20 5.68 -1.09 -14.39
C GLN A 20 4.95 -1.97 -15.41
N SER A 21 3.67 -1.65 -15.67
CA SER A 21 2.83 -2.47 -16.56
C SER A 21 2.84 -2.02 -18.00
N GLY A 22 3.16 -0.74 -18.25
CA GLY A 22 3.05 -0.13 -19.57
C GLY A 22 1.60 0.19 -19.98
N GLU A 23 0.64 0.03 -19.07
CA GLU A 23 -0.77 0.39 -19.34
C GLU A 23 -0.89 1.87 -19.65
N ILE A 24 -1.74 2.22 -20.63
CA ILE A 24 -2.00 3.61 -21.00
C ILE A 24 -2.79 4.31 -19.88
N LEU A 25 -2.45 5.60 -19.66
CA LEU A 25 -3.02 6.38 -18.57
C LEU A 25 -3.75 7.63 -19.06
N GLN A 26 -5.06 7.72 -18.81
CA GLN A 26 -5.85 8.91 -19.10
C GLN A 26 -5.83 9.88 -17.94
N GLY A 27 -6.08 11.14 -18.21
CA GLY A 27 -6.32 12.16 -17.17
C GLY A 27 -5.08 12.83 -16.60
N ALA A 28 -3.89 12.55 -17.12
CA ALA A 28 -2.71 13.34 -16.80
C ALA A 28 -2.86 14.72 -17.44
N VAL A 29 -2.50 15.79 -16.69
CA VAL A 29 -2.62 17.16 -17.18
C VAL A 29 -1.22 17.75 -17.33
N PHE A 30 -1.00 18.41 -18.44
CA PHE A 30 0.30 19.01 -18.82
C PHE A 30 0.15 20.49 -19.14
N GLU A 31 1.27 21.18 -19.08
CA GLU A 31 1.44 22.48 -19.72
C GLU A 31 2.56 22.39 -20.75
N LEU A 32 2.39 23.11 -21.84
CA LEU A 32 3.42 23.30 -22.87
C LEU A 32 4.20 24.57 -22.55
N GLN A 33 5.52 24.47 -22.54
CA GLN A 33 6.41 25.60 -22.28
C GLN A 33 7.40 25.74 -23.42
N ASN A 34 7.95 26.97 -23.61
CA ASN A 34 9.09 27.16 -24.47
C ASN A 34 10.38 26.73 -23.75
N ARG A 35 11.51 26.83 -24.44
CA ARG A 35 12.84 26.45 -23.91
C ARG A 35 13.21 27.21 -22.63
N GLU A 36 12.72 28.43 -22.49
CA GLU A 36 13.01 29.31 -21.36
C GLU A 36 12.10 29.01 -20.14
N GLY A 37 11.15 28.05 -20.28
CA GLY A 37 10.20 27.66 -19.22
C GLY A 37 8.97 28.57 -19.15
N GLU A 38 8.74 29.41 -20.17
CA GLU A 38 7.53 30.21 -20.19
C GLU A 38 6.36 29.40 -20.71
N THR A 39 5.25 29.38 -19.96
CA THR A 39 4.06 28.62 -20.32
C THR A 39 3.33 29.15 -21.51
N LEU A 40 3.13 28.34 -22.53
CA LEU A 40 2.44 28.65 -23.77
C LEU A 40 0.99 28.17 -23.78
N GLN A 41 0.74 26.97 -23.21
CA GLN A 41 -0.60 26.36 -23.09
C GLN A 41 -0.71 25.60 -21.79
N THR A 42 -1.92 25.54 -21.21
CA THR A 42 -2.20 24.82 -19.95
C THR A 42 -3.42 23.92 -20.13
N GLY A 43 -3.62 22.98 -19.19
CA GLY A 43 -4.79 22.11 -19.14
C GLY A 43 -4.83 21.07 -20.25
N LEU A 44 -3.67 20.74 -20.79
CA LEU A 44 -3.52 19.73 -21.86
C LEU A 44 -3.64 18.35 -21.23
N THR A 45 -4.69 17.61 -21.54
CA THR A 45 -5.04 16.37 -20.81
C THR A 45 -4.96 15.14 -21.71
N THR A 46 -4.40 14.03 -21.20
CA THR A 46 -4.35 12.75 -21.92
C THR A 46 -5.75 12.13 -21.98
N GLY A 47 -6.14 11.69 -23.17
CA GLY A 47 -7.45 11.08 -23.44
C GLY A 47 -7.56 9.62 -23.01
N GLU A 48 -8.66 8.98 -23.37
CA GLU A 48 -8.93 7.56 -23.07
C GLU A 48 -7.89 6.62 -23.72
N ASP A 49 -7.25 7.07 -24.78
CA ASP A 49 -6.18 6.34 -25.48
C ASP A 49 -4.79 6.61 -24.86
N GLY A 50 -4.75 7.31 -23.72
CA GLY A 50 -3.51 7.70 -23.05
C GLY A 50 -2.70 8.76 -23.77
N LYS A 51 -3.28 9.40 -24.81
CA LYS A 51 -2.51 10.33 -25.65
C LYS A 51 -2.93 11.78 -25.48
N LEU A 52 -1.93 12.65 -25.66
CA LEU A 52 -2.09 14.09 -25.76
C LEU A 52 -1.43 14.53 -27.07
N ALA A 53 -2.21 15.13 -27.95
CA ALA A 53 -1.71 15.62 -29.24
C ALA A 53 -1.75 17.16 -29.29
N ILE A 54 -0.67 17.77 -29.74
CA ILE A 54 -0.57 19.23 -29.93
C ILE A 54 -0.08 19.50 -31.36
N ASP A 55 -0.87 20.21 -32.14
CA ASP A 55 -0.55 20.55 -33.52
C ASP A 55 -0.29 22.05 -33.66
N GLY A 56 0.25 22.43 -34.79
CA GLY A 56 0.40 23.82 -35.17
C GLY A 56 1.58 24.55 -34.53
N LEU A 57 2.54 23.79 -33.97
CA LEU A 57 3.72 24.35 -33.31
C LEU A 57 4.70 24.87 -34.34
N ALA A 58 5.20 26.11 -34.14
CA ALA A 58 6.28 26.69 -34.96
C ALA A 58 7.58 25.89 -34.73
N PRO A 59 8.50 25.85 -35.70
CA PRO A 59 9.83 25.29 -35.45
C PRO A 59 10.50 25.96 -34.24
N GLY A 60 11.03 25.13 -33.32
CA GLY A 60 11.62 25.61 -32.08
C GLY A 60 11.69 24.53 -31.02
N ALA A 61 12.32 24.85 -29.89
CA ALA A 61 12.46 23.95 -28.76
C ALA A 61 11.36 24.21 -27.73
N TYR A 62 10.82 23.13 -27.19
CA TYR A 62 9.67 23.09 -26.25
C TYR A 62 9.88 22.08 -25.15
N GLN A 63 9.04 22.18 -24.13
CA GLN A 63 8.96 21.11 -23.10
C GLN A 63 7.52 20.95 -22.65
N LEU A 64 7.17 19.71 -22.28
CA LEU A 64 5.92 19.38 -21.63
C LEU A 64 6.20 19.08 -20.16
N VAL A 65 5.43 19.70 -19.26
CA VAL A 65 5.56 19.52 -17.80
C VAL A 65 4.24 19.02 -17.28
N GLU A 66 4.27 17.87 -16.57
CA GLU A 66 3.08 17.32 -15.93
C GLU A 66 2.71 18.19 -14.72
N THR A 67 1.48 18.68 -14.69
CA THR A 67 0.97 19.51 -13.58
C THR A 67 -0.02 18.77 -12.71
N GLN A 68 -0.56 17.64 -13.22
CA GLN A 68 -1.43 16.75 -12.44
C GLN A 68 -1.27 15.31 -12.97
N ALA A 69 -0.95 14.40 -12.06
CA ALA A 69 -0.83 12.97 -12.39
C ALA A 69 -2.22 12.35 -12.60
N PRO A 70 -2.31 11.23 -13.33
CA PRO A 70 -3.55 10.44 -13.36
C PRO A 70 -3.94 10.00 -11.94
N THR A 71 -5.22 9.76 -11.73
CA THR A 71 -5.73 9.30 -10.42
C THR A 71 -5.01 8.02 -9.98
N GLY A 72 -4.46 8.01 -8.78
CA GLY A 72 -3.73 6.87 -8.22
C GLY A 72 -2.25 6.83 -8.53
N TYR A 73 -1.73 7.88 -9.15
CA TYR A 73 -0.31 7.94 -9.55
C TYR A 73 0.40 9.11 -8.90
N GLU A 74 1.71 8.98 -8.72
CA GLU A 74 2.57 10.06 -8.22
C GLU A 74 2.86 11.05 -9.35
N LEU A 75 2.83 12.35 -9.04
CA LEU A 75 3.19 13.39 -9.99
C LEU A 75 4.69 13.32 -10.32
N ASP A 76 5.02 13.35 -11.61
CA ASP A 76 6.41 13.52 -12.05
C ASP A 76 6.50 14.78 -12.92
N ALA A 77 6.84 15.89 -12.30
CA ALA A 77 6.95 17.18 -12.94
C ALA A 77 8.27 17.39 -13.73
N THR A 78 9.08 16.34 -13.90
CA THR A 78 10.30 16.40 -14.73
C THR A 78 9.90 16.72 -16.16
N PRO A 79 10.42 17.82 -16.76
CA PRO A 79 10.03 18.19 -18.12
C PRO A 79 10.46 17.17 -19.18
N ILE A 80 9.66 17.01 -20.20
CA ILE A 80 10.03 16.26 -21.42
C ILE A 80 10.35 17.31 -22.49
N GLU A 81 11.62 17.42 -22.85
CA GLU A 81 12.09 18.36 -23.88
C GLU A 81 11.93 17.75 -25.27
N PHE A 82 11.56 18.59 -26.26
CA PHE A 82 11.46 18.16 -27.64
C PHE A 82 11.68 19.36 -28.58
N GLU A 83 11.94 19.09 -29.85
CA GLU A 83 12.16 20.13 -30.86
C GLU A 83 11.29 19.88 -32.09
N ILE A 84 10.68 20.94 -32.59
CA ILE A 84 9.98 20.95 -33.87
C ILE A 84 11.00 21.50 -34.90
N GLU A 85 11.44 20.64 -35.79
CA GLU A 85 12.43 21.03 -36.82
C GLU A 85 11.78 21.78 -37.96
N ARG A 86 12.55 22.58 -38.66
CA ARG A 86 12.10 23.25 -39.91
C ARG A 86 11.82 22.15 -40.96
N SER A 87 10.69 22.28 -41.62
CA SER A 87 10.24 21.32 -42.65
C SER A 87 9.94 19.92 -42.11
N GLN A 88 9.62 19.81 -40.83
CA GLN A 88 9.22 18.52 -40.22
C GLN A 88 7.91 18.03 -40.83
N THR A 89 7.88 16.78 -41.32
CA THR A 89 6.71 16.20 -41.92
C THR A 89 6.05 15.13 -41.01
N ALA A 90 6.77 14.69 -39.99
CA ALA A 90 6.27 13.72 -39.00
C ALA A 90 6.09 14.40 -37.65
N VAL A 91 5.11 13.95 -36.87
CA VAL A 91 4.92 14.42 -35.49
C VAL A 91 6.05 13.87 -34.61
N VAL A 92 6.42 14.62 -33.56
CA VAL A 92 7.32 14.14 -32.50
C VAL A 92 6.50 13.20 -31.61
N GLU A 93 7.09 12.06 -31.30
CA GLU A 93 6.45 11.11 -30.37
C GLU A 93 7.26 10.98 -29.07
N UNK A 94 6.62 11.22 -27.85
CA UNK A 94 7.22 11.17 -26.60
C UNK A 94 6.47 10.22 -25.77
N THR A 95 7.06 9.70 -24.78
CA THR A 95 6.39 8.85 -23.76
C THR A 95 6.73 9.39 -22.37
N LYS A 96 5.74 9.42 -21.47
CA LYS A 96 5.91 9.83 -20.07
C LYS A 96 5.33 8.74 -19.17
N GLU A 97 6.11 8.27 -18.19
CA GLU A 97 5.71 7.26 -17.22
C GLU A 97 5.27 7.92 -15.92
N ASN A 98 4.35 7.30 -15.18
CA ASN A 98 4.11 7.60 -13.77
C ASN A 98 4.11 6.29 -12.97
N ARG A 99 4.45 6.45 -11.69
CA ARG A 99 4.47 5.36 -10.70
C ARG A 99 3.17 5.39 -9.90
N LEU A 100 2.59 4.20 -9.62
CA LEU A 100 1.44 4.08 -8.72
C LEU A 100 1.79 4.63 -7.34
N THR A 101 0.85 5.38 -6.74
CA THR A 101 1.01 5.87 -5.36
C THR A 101 0.94 4.68 -4.41
N PRO A 102 1.97 4.46 -3.58
CA PRO A 102 1.93 3.34 -2.63
C PRO A 102 0.99 3.62 -1.45
N GLY A 103 0.45 2.56 -0.86
CA GLY A 103 -0.40 2.65 0.32
C GLY A 103 0.26 2.08 1.57
N GLY A 104 -0.54 1.96 2.64
CA GLY A 104 -0.05 1.40 3.90
C GLY A 104 -1.15 0.70 4.67
N VAL A 105 -0.74 -0.05 5.70
CA VAL A 105 -1.65 -0.76 6.61
C VAL A 105 -1.18 -0.56 8.06
N VAL A 106 -2.12 -0.43 8.98
CA VAL A 106 -1.85 -0.40 10.43
C VAL A 106 -2.69 -1.51 11.07
N LEU A 107 -2.01 -2.47 11.70
CA LEU A 107 -2.64 -3.54 12.48
C LEU A 107 -2.59 -3.15 13.96
N THR A 108 -3.72 -3.27 14.67
CA THR A 108 -3.80 -3.12 16.13
C THR A 108 -4.02 -4.51 16.73
N LYS A 109 -3.17 -4.89 17.68
CA LYS A 109 -3.20 -6.20 18.37
C LYS A 109 -3.85 -6.03 19.73
N ILE A 110 -4.87 -6.85 20.03
CA ILE A 110 -5.65 -6.74 21.28
C ILE A 110 -5.94 -8.11 21.90
N ASP A 111 -6.27 -8.08 23.19
CA ASP A 111 -6.81 -9.21 23.97
C ASP A 111 -8.28 -9.43 23.58
N ASP A 112 -8.68 -10.68 23.35
CA ASP A 112 -10.03 -11.04 22.86
C ASP A 112 -11.15 -10.78 23.87
N GLN A 113 -10.82 -10.62 25.15
CA GLN A 113 -11.81 -10.43 26.23
C GLN A 113 -11.82 -8.99 26.75
N SER A 114 -10.65 -8.43 27.01
CA SER A 114 -10.54 -7.09 27.63
C SER A 114 -10.41 -5.97 26.60
N GLY A 115 -9.93 -6.26 25.39
CA GLY A 115 -9.62 -5.26 24.38
C GLY A 115 -8.31 -4.50 24.67
N GLU A 116 -7.54 -4.92 25.67
CA GLU A 116 -6.25 -4.30 25.97
C GLU A 116 -5.26 -4.53 24.84
N ILE A 117 -4.44 -3.51 24.55
CA ILE A 117 -3.43 -3.57 23.49
C ILE A 117 -2.30 -4.57 23.87
N LEU A 118 -1.79 -5.26 22.87
CA LEU A 118 -0.80 -6.31 23.10
C LEU A 118 0.51 -6.05 22.34
N UNK A 119 1.55 -5.96 22.81
CA UNK A 119 2.81 -5.76 22.37
C UNK A 119 3.46 -7.00 22.04
N GLY A 120 4.35 -6.99 21.25
CA GLY A 120 5.31 -8.09 21.01
C GLY A 120 4.80 -9.25 20.18
N ALA A 121 3.63 -9.13 19.54
CA ALA A 121 3.19 -10.11 18.53
C ALA A 121 4.06 -9.95 17.28
N VAL A 122 4.46 -11.05 16.65
CA VAL A 122 5.30 -11.03 15.44
C VAL A 122 4.50 -11.57 14.25
N PHE A 123 4.62 -10.86 13.13
CA PHE A 123 3.88 -11.17 11.91
C PHE A 123 4.83 -11.30 10.71
N GLU A 124 4.34 -11.95 9.67
CA GLU A 124 4.92 -11.85 8.34
C GLU A 124 3.86 -11.29 7.37
N LEU A 125 4.32 -10.49 6.42
CA LEU A 125 3.49 -9.98 5.32
C LEU A 125 3.65 -10.93 4.15
N GLN A 126 2.54 -11.34 3.56
CA GLN A 126 2.52 -12.21 2.38
C GLN A 126 1.66 -11.58 1.28
N ASN A 127 1.94 -11.97 0.02
CA ASN A 127 1.06 -11.64 -1.09
C ASN A 127 -0.16 -12.59 -1.07
N ARG A 128 -1.09 -12.40 -1.99
CA ARG A 128 -2.32 -13.20 -2.10
C ARG A 128 -2.06 -14.70 -2.27
N GLU A 129 -0.94 -15.05 -2.91
CA GLU A 129 -0.54 -16.43 -3.17
C GLU A 129 0.12 -17.10 -1.95
N GLY A 130 0.34 -16.35 -0.87
CA GLY A 130 0.96 -16.84 0.36
C GLY A 130 2.48 -16.78 0.34
N GLU A 131 3.08 -16.09 -0.63
CA GLU A 131 4.53 -15.91 -0.66
C GLU A 131 4.92 -14.81 0.31
N THR A 132 5.90 -15.09 1.17
CA THR A 132 6.36 -14.13 2.20
C THR A 132 7.16 -12.99 1.58
N LEU A 133 6.72 -11.77 1.84
CA LEU A 133 7.36 -10.52 1.37
C LEU A 133 8.22 -9.90 2.46
N GLN A 134 7.77 -9.94 3.72
CA GLN A 134 8.51 -9.39 4.88
C GLN A 134 8.29 -10.28 6.10
N THR A 135 9.28 -10.36 6.98
CA THR A 135 9.23 -11.16 8.22
C THR A 135 9.64 -10.30 9.42
N GLY A 136 9.34 -10.79 10.64
CA GLY A 136 9.77 -10.14 11.88
C GLY A 136 9.07 -8.83 12.19
N LEU A 137 7.91 -8.62 11.62
CA LEU A 137 7.09 -7.42 11.82
C LEU A 137 6.44 -7.52 13.19
N THR A 138 6.82 -6.63 14.11
CA THR A 138 6.45 -6.77 15.53
C THR A 138 5.57 -5.60 16.01
N THR A 139 4.51 -5.91 16.78
CA THR A 139 3.66 -4.86 17.37
C THR A 139 4.44 -4.14 18.50
N GLY A 140 4.38 -2.82 18.48
CA GLY A 140 5.04 -1.95 19.45
C GLY A 140 4.34 -1.88 20.81
N GLU A 141 4.82 -1.00 21.68
CA GLU A 141 4.23 -0.75 23.01
C GLU A 141 2.80 -0.22 22.93
N ASP A 142 2.44 0.39 21.81
CA ASP A 142 1.10 0.89 21.53
C ASP A 142 0.18 -0.18 20.93
N GLY A 143 0.66 -1.43 20.85
CA GLY A 143 -0.07 -2.56 20.26
C GLY A 143 -0.18 -2.49 18.74
N LYS A 144 0.56 -1.59 18.07
CA LYS A 144 0.41 -1.37 16.64
C LYS A 144 1.61 -1.87 15.82
N LEU A 145 1.30 -2.28 14.61
CA LEU A 145 2.27 -2.61 13.56
C LEU A 145 1.87 -1.81 12.32
N ALA A 146 2.76 -0.95 11.84
CA ALA A 146 2.52 -0.15 10.62
C ALA A 146 3.45 -0.60 9.50
N ILE A 147 2.91 -0.72 8.30
CA ILE A 147 3.66 -1.06 7.08
C ILE A 147 3.27 -0.04 6.01
N ASP A 148 4.26 0.66 5.46
CA ASP A 148 4.06 1.67 4.42
C ASP A 148 4.74 1.22 3.12
N GLY A 149 4.45 1.93 2.04
CA GLY A 149 5.12 1.71 0.76
C GLY A 149 4.65 0.49 -0.01
N LEU A 150 3.44 0.01 0.29
CA LEU A 150 2.86 -1.15 -0.39
C LEU A 150 2.25 -0.74 -1.74
N ALA A 151 2.60 -1.46 -2.80
CA ALA A 151 1.97 -1.27 -4.11
C ALA A 151 0.48 -1.66 -4.03
N PRO A 152 -0.39 -1.08 -4.86
CA PRO A 152 -1.77 -1.56 -4.95
C PRO A 152 -1.81 -3.07 -5.23
N GLY A 153 -2.64 -3.79 -4.47
CA GLY A 153 -2.73 -5.24 -4.58
C GLY A 153 -3.29 -5.89 -3.32
N ALA A 154 -3.46 -7.21 -3.36
CA ALA A 154 -4.01 -8.00 -2.27
C ALA A 154 -2.87 -8.64 -1.45
N TYR A 155 -3.00 -8.59 -0.14
CA TYR A 155 -1.99 -9.01 0.84
C TYR A 155 -2.65 -9.74 1.99
N GLN A 156 -1.81 -10.39 2.83
CA GLN A 156 -2.26 -10.95 4.09
C GLN A 156 -1.16 -10.84 5.16
N LEU A 157 -1.57 -10.66 6.41
CA LEU A 157 -0.69 -10.71 7.59
C LEU A 157 -0.95 -12.01 8.33
N VAL A 158 0.13 -12.75 8.64
CA VAL A 158 0.07 -14.03 9.36
C VAL A 158 0.88 -13.88 10.65
N GLU A 159 0.25 -14.16 11.80
CA GLU A 159 0.95 -14.12 13.08
C GLU A 159 1.86 -15.35 13.18
N THR A 160 3.16 -15.12 13.42
CA THR A 160 4.17 -16.16 13.54
C THR A 160 4.61 -16.37 15.00
N GLN A 161 4.33 -15.38 15.89
CA GLN A 161 4.58 -15.49 17.32
C GLN A 161 3.56 -14.62 18.06
N ALA A 162 2.84 -15.24 18.99
CA ALA A 162 1.89 -14.53 19.85
C ALA A 162 2.60 -13.71 20.93
N PRO A 163 1.95 -12.69 21.49
CA PRO A 163 2.46 -12.00 22.68
C PRO A 163 2.64 -12.98 23.85
N ILE A 164 3.54 -12.65 24.78
CA ILE A 164 3.81 -13.48 25.96
C ILE A 164 2.51 -13.71 26.74
N GLY A 165 2.18 -14.98 27.01
CA GLY A 165 0.98 -15.36 27.76
C GLY A 165 -0.25 -15.58 26.90
N TYR A 166 -0.13 -15.50 25.58
CA TYR A 166 -1.25 -15.63 24.65
C TYR A 166 -1.07 -16.84 23.73
N GLU A 167 -2.18 -17.38 23.25
CA GLU A 167 -2.21 -18.47 22.28
C GLU A 167 -1.96 -17.90 20.88
N LEU A 168 -1.13 -18.56 20.06
CA LEU A 168 -0.89 -18.17 18.67
C LEU A 168 -2.15 -18.38 17.83
N ASP A 169 -2.53 -17.38 17.06
CA ASP A 169 -3.57 -17.50 16.04
C ASP A 169 -2.98 -17.17 14.66
N ALA A 170 -2.52 -18.19 13.96
CA ALA A 170 -1.90 -18.06 12.63
C ALA A 170 -2.93 -17.91 11.49
N THR A 171 -4.21 -17.70 11.79
CA THR A 171 -5.22 -17.42 10.75
C THR A 171 -4.85 -16.10 10.04
N PRO A 172 -4.68 -16.11 8.72
CA PRO A 172 -4.31 -14.88 8.00
C PRO A 172 -5.38 -13.80 8.09
N ILE A 173 -4.96 -12.53 8.13
CA ILE A 173 -5.85 -11.38 7.94
C ILE A 173 -5.57 -10.83 6.54
N GLU A 174 -6.55 -10.97 5.66
CA GLU A 174 -6.46 -10.48 4.29
C GLU A 174 -6.82 -8.99 4.22
N PHE A 175 -6.15 -8.25 3.33
CA PHE A 175 -6.46 -6.84 3.07
C PHE A 175 -6.04 -6.48 1.64
N GLU A 176 -6.51 -5.33 1.17
CA GLU A 176 -6.18 -4.83 -0.17
C GLU A 176 -5.73 -3.37 -0.09
N ILE A 177 -4.67 -3.05 -0.81
CA ILE A 177 -4.24 -1.67 -1.07
C ILE A 177 -4.87 -1.30 -2.42
N GLU A 178 -5.83 -0.40 -2.40
CA GLU A 178 -6.53 0.03 -3.61
C GLU A 178 -5.72 1.09 -4.36
N ARG A 179 -5.91 1.16 -5.68
CA ARG A 179 -5.40 2.28 -6.50
C ARG A 179 -6.08 3.56 -5.98
N SER A 180 -5.33 4.63 -5.88
CA SER A 180 -5.82 5.93 -5.39
C SER A 180 -6.14 5.97 -3.90
N GLN A 181 -5.66 5.01 -3.14
CA GLN A 181 -5.92 4.98 -1.69
C GLN A 181 -5.25 6.17 -1.01
N THR A 182 -6.05 6.97 -0.30
CA THR A 182 -5.56 8.16 0.42
C THR A 182 -5.44 7.93 1.92
N ALA A 183 -6.05 6.86 2.43
CA ALA A 183 -6.00 6.49 3.86
C ALA A 183 -5.36 5.12 4.02
N VAL A 184 -4.67 4.91 5.13
CA VAL A 184 -4.11 3.59 5.47
C VAL A 184 -5.24 2.59 5.76
N VAL A 185 -5.01 1.32 5.44
CA VAL A 185 -5.92 0.23 5.83
C VAL A 185 -5.76 0.00 7.33
N GLU A 186 -6.85 -0.05 8.07
CA GLU A 186 -6.82 -0.34 9.51
C GLU A 186 -7.35 -1.75 9.78
N LEU A 187 -6.56 -2.55 10.50
CA LEU A 187 -6.87 -3.94 10.85
C LEU A 187 -6.80 -4.14 12.36
N THR A 188 -7.53 -5.14 12.85
CA THR A 188 -7.45 -5.57 14.25
C THR A 188 -7.28 -7.09 14.29
N LYS A 189 -6.37 -7.57 15.14
CA LYS A 189 -6.16 -9.01 15.39
C LYS A 189 -6.21 -9.26 16.88
N GLU A 190 -7.01 -10.23 17.27
CA GLU A 190 -7.19 -10.63 18.68
C GLU A 190 -6.33 -11.85 19.00
N ASN A 191 -5.87 -11.99 20.24
CA ASN A 191 -5.36 -13.24 20.78
C ASN A 191 -6.08 -13.56 22.10
N ARG A 192 -6.15 -14.85 22.40
CA ARG A 192 -6.71 -15.39 23.62
C ARG A 192 -5.59 -15.67 24.62
N LEU A 193 -5.81 -15.34 25.90
CA LEU A 193 -4.90 -15.71 26.98
C LEU A 193 -4.73 -17.22 27.05
N THR A 194 -3.49 -17.68 27.23
CA THR A 194 -3.19 -19.09 27.45
C THR A 194 -3.80 -19.50 28.80
N PRO A 195 -4.69 -20.51 28.84
CA PRO A 195 -5.28 -20.90 30.11
C PRO A 195 -4.23 -21.52 31.02
N GLY A 196 -4.28 -21.14 32.31
CA GLY A 196 -3.43 -21.71 33.35
C GLY A 196 -4.12 -22.85 34.08
N GLY A 197 -3.36 -23.57 34.86
CA GLY A 197 -3.88 -24.64 35.70
C GLY A 197 -3.14 -24.67 37.03
N VAL A 198 -3.78 -25.27 38.02
CA VAL A 198 -3.18 -25.51 39.33
C VAL A 198 -3.33 -27.00 39.70
N VAL A 199 -2.29 -27.55 40.25
CA VAL A 199 -2.32 -28.93 40.83
C VAL A 199 -2.15 -28.77 42.33
N LEU A 200 -3.12 -29.23 43.11
CA LEU A 200 -3.07 -29.27 44.55
C LEU A 200 -2.89 -30.73 44.98
N THR A 201 -1.79 -30.99 45.65
CA THR A 201 -1.55 -32.32 46.24
C THR A 201 -1.79 -32.21 47.75
N LYS A 202 -2.74 -32.98 48.23
CA LYS A 202 -3.02 -33.07 49.66
C LYS A 202 -2.22 -34.22 50.26
N ILE A 203 -1.50 -33.96 51.33
CA ILE A 203 -0.67 -34.96 52.00
C ILE A 203 -1.08 -35.09 53.48
N ASP A 204 -0.86 -36.26 54.02
CA ASP A 204 -1.00 -36.56 55.45
C ASP A 204 0.12 -35.82 56.20
N ASP A 205 -0.22 -35.13 57.28
CA ASP A 205 0.74 -34.30 58.03
C ASP A 205 1.71 -35.12 58.91
N GLN A 206 1.40 -36.39 59.14
CA GLN A 206 2.23 -37.28 59.97
C GLN A 206 3.13 -38.17 59.10
N SER A 207 2.56 -38.79 58.06
CA SER A 207 3.27 -39.74 57.21
C SER A 207 3.85 -39.12 55.95
N GLY A 208 3.31 -38.00 55.51
CA GLY A 208 3.68 -37.38 54.23
C GLY A 208 3.08 -38.10 53.03
N GLU A 209 2.24 -39.10 53.23
CA GLU A 209 1.59 -39.85 52.13
C GLU A 209 0.57 -38.99 51.42
N ILE A 210 0.50 -39.13 50.09
CA ILE A 210 -0.48 -38.43 49.24
C ILE A 210 -1.88 -38.97 49.57
N LEU A 211 -2.75 -38.09 50.08
CA LEU A 211 -4.11 -38.46 50.44
C LEU A 211 -5.03 -38.52 49.22
N GLN A 212 -4.89 -37.54 48.34
CA GLN A 212 -5.65 -37.50 47.07
C GLN A 212 -5.16 -36.33 46.24
N GLU A 213 -4.99 -36.52 44.93
CA GLU A 213 -4.73 -35.46 43.98
C GLU A 213 -6.04 -34.83 43.54
N LEU A 214 -6.16 -33.50 43.71
CA LEU A 214 -7.29 -32.74 43.18
C LEU A 214 -6.81 -31.93 42.01
N PHE A 215 -7.32 -32.20 40.83
CA PHE A 215 -6.98 -31.44 39.62
C PHE A 215 -8.03 -30.36 39.38
N LEU A 216 -7.65 -29.10 39.52
CA LEU A 216 -8.51 -27.97 39.26
C LEU A 216 -8.02 -27.26 37.99
N SER A 217 -8.78 -27.40 36.90
CA SER A 217 -8.53 -26.62 35.69
C SER A 217 -9.37 -25.37 35.74
N TYR A 218 -8.73 -24.21 35.59
CA TYR A 218 -9.42 -22.92 35.58
C TYR A 218 -9.77 -22.58 34.13
N ARG A 219 -11.05 -22.51 33.84
CA ARG A 219 -11.51 -22.00 32.53
C ARG A 219 -12.06 -20.60 32.72
N THR A 220 -11.83 -19.76 31.72
CA THR A 220 -12.27 -18.37 31.72
C THR A 220 -13.80 -18.23 31.90
N GLU A 221 -14.24 -17.08 32.30
CA GLU A 221 -15.61 -16.75 32.79
C GLU A 221 -16.79 -17.23 31.95
N LYS A 222 -16.60 -17.54 30.70
CA LYS A 222 -17.70 -17.99 29.82
C LYS A 222 -18.19 -19.42 30.08
N GLU A 223 -17.49 -20.24 30.92
CA GLU A 223 -17.88 -21.63 31.16
C GLU A 223 -17.95 -22.00 32.65
N LYS A 224 -18.53 -21.12 33.45
CA LYS A 224 -18.82 -21.48 34.87
C LYS A 224 -20.01 -22.44 34.93
N ARG A 225 -19.73 -23.72 34.77
CA ARG A 225 -20.69 -24.76 35.21
C ARG A 225 -20.11 -25.44 36.44
N TYR A 226 -20.71 -25.13 37.59
CA TYR A 226 -20.47 -25.91 38.82
C TYR A 226 -21.00 -27.32 38.62
N LYS A 227 -20.13 -28.29 38.73
CA LYS A 227 -20.57 -29.67 39.04
C LYS A 227 -20.23 -29.92 40.50
N PRO A 228 -21.22 -29.97 41.37
CA PRO A 228 -20.93 -30.44 42.74
C PRO A 228 -20.58 -31.92 42.73
N VAL A 229 -19.65 -32.29 43.57
CA VAL A 229 -19.24 -33.67 43.80
C VAL A 229 -20.35 -34.39 44.60
#